data_a0f619d987fec1625f073ac324b80b65
#
_entry.id   a0f619d987fec1625f073ac324b80b65
#
_cell.length_a   1.000
_cell.length_b   1.000
_cell.length_c   1.000
_cell.angle_alpha   90.00
_cell.angle_beta   90.00
_cell.angle_gamma   90.00
#
_symmetry.space_group_name_H-M   'P 1'
#
loop_
_entity.id
_entity.type
_entity.pdbx_description
1 polymer ?
#
loop_
_entity_poly.entity_id
_entity_poly.type
_entity_poly.pdbx_seq_one_letter_code
_entity_poly.pdbx_strand_id
1 'polypeptide(L)'
;RLFIPYLEKELATNFSQKAIKDNSLQLGTLGYKTQVAGREINLFWMRDGYRDRIVKTVDGFATADREYQWDYETMLSLVKASPECFSPNVILRPLYQEGILPNIAYVGGPGETSYWLQLKGVFDSASIPMPLVLLRDMFSLMNPLSIKKKDQLGINWIDLYQNKYDLVKRLIRMKG
;
A
#
# COMPACT_ATOMS: atom_id res chain seq x y z
N ARG A 1 20.04 9.21 1.10
CA ARG A 1 20.06 10.70 1.08
C ARG A 1 19.14 11.29 0.02
N LEU A 2 18.97 10.66 -1.15
CA LEU A 2 18.07 11.14 -2.21
C LEU A 2 16.61 11.30 -1.77
N PHE A 3 16.18 10.57 -0.74
CA PHE A 3 14.80 10.59 -0.24
C PHE A 3 14.56 11.61 0.89
N ILE A 4 15.59 12.29 1.42
CA ILE A 4 15.46 13.29 2.50
C ILE A 4 14.38 14.35 2.21
N PRO A 5 14.32 14.98 1.02
CA PRO A 5 13.29 15.99 0.75
C PRO A 5 11.85 15.49 0.90
N TYR A 6 11.61 14.20 0.60
CA TYR A 6 10.29 13.58 0.72
C TYR A 6 9.96 13.22 2.18
N LEU A 7 10.97 12.83 2.98
CA LEU A 7 10.81 12.65 4.43
C LEU A 7 10.43 13.96 5.10
N GLU A 8 11.17 15.03 4.81
CA GLU A 8 10.89 16.37 5.33
C GLU A 8 9.49 16.84 4.92
N LYS A 9 9.11 16.66 3.65
CA LYS A 9 7.79 17.02 3.14
C LYS A 9 6.67 16.25 3.82
N GLU A 10 6.85 14.94 4.05
CA GLU A 10 5.87 14.11 4.76
C GLU A 10 5.66 14.58 6.19
N LEU A 11 6.74 14.82 6.93
CA LEU A 11 6.69 15.30 8.32
C LEU A 11 6.07 16.70 8.43
N ALA A 12 6.36 17.59 7.48
CA ALA A 12 5.86 18.95 7.50
C ALA A 12 4.38 19.07 7.09
N THR A 13 3.97 18.32 6.05
CA THR A 13 2.70 18.60 5.35
C THR A 13 1.73 17.42 5.28
N ASN A 14 2.13 16.23 5.70
CA ASN A 14 1.34 15.00 5.61
C ASN A 14 0.83 14.76 4.17
N PHE A 15 1.65 15.12 3.17
CA PHE A 15 1.22 15.20 1.77
C PHE A 15 0.66 13.88 1.25
N SER A 16 1.23 12.76 1.70
CA SER A 16 0.81 11.43 1.22
C SER A 16 -0.57 11.03 1.73
N GLN A 17 -0.94 11.42 2.95
CA GLN A 17 -2.27 11.16 3.50
C GLN A 17 -3.36 11.84 2.68
N LYS A 18 -3.19 13.12 2.39
CA LYS A 18 -4.14 13.90 1.59
C LYS A 18 -4.27 13.32 0.18
N ALA A 19 -3.13 13.12 -0.48
CA ALA A 19 -3.11 12.61 -1.85
C ALA A 19 -3.77 11.23 -1.98
N ILE A 20 -3.50 10.30 -1.06
CA ILE A 20 -4.12 8.97 -1.13
C ILE A 20 -5.62 9.00 -0.81
N LYS A 21 -6.06 9.90 0.07
CA LYS A 21 -7.48 10.08 0.37
C LYS A 21 -8.25 10.57 -0.85
N ASP A 22 -7.72 11.57 -1.54
CA ASP A 22 -8.35 12.14 -2.73
C ASP A 22 -8.43 11.10 -3.87
N ASN A 23 -7.36 10.36 -4.13
CA ASN A 23 -7.36 9.29 -5.13
C ASN A 23 -8.28 8.12 -4.75
N SER A 24 -8.35 7.77 -3.47
CA SER A 24 -9.25 6.71 -2.98
C SER A 24 -10.72 7.08 -3.20
N LEU A 25 -11.08 8.35 -3.00
CA LEU A 25 -12.43 8.85 -3.30
C LEU A 25 -12.73 8.75 -4.80
N GLN A 26 -11.80 9.16 -5.67
CA GLN A 26 -11.96 9.06 -7.13
C GLN A 26 -12.13 7.60 -7.58
N LEU A 27 -11.31 6.67 -7.08
CA LEU A 27 -11.45 5.25 -7.38
C LEU A 27 -12.78 4.69 -6.87
N GLY A 28 -13.25 5.14 -5.70
CA GLY A 28 -14.55 4.77 -5.16
C GLY A 28 -15.71 5.17 -6.05
N THR A 29 -15.68 6.36 -6.66
CA THR A 29 -16.72 6.80 -7.63
C THR A 29 -16.75 5.94 -8.89
N LEU A 30 -15.61 5.30 -9.24
CA LEU A 30 -15.51 4.36 -10.35
C LEU A 30 -15.87 2.92 -9.96
N GLY A 31 -16.31 2.68 -8.72
CA GLY A 31 -16.70 1.37 -8.21
C GLY A 31 -15.54 0.49 -7.73
N TYR A 32 -14.31 1.00 -7.64
CA TYR A 32 -13.17 0.24 -7.14
C TYR A 32 -13.07 0.31 -5.62
N LYS A 33 -12.75 -0.84 -5.00
CA LYS A 33 -12.49 -0.90 -3.56
C LYS A 33 -11.07 -0.42 -3.25
N THR A 34 -10.95 0.42 -2.24
CA THR A 34 -9.65 0.85 -1.73
C THR A 34 -8.96 -0.29 -0.98
N GLN A 35 -7.64 -0.41 -1.14
CA GLN A 35 -6.82 -1.47 -0.53
C GLN A 35 -6.02 -0.97 0.67
N VAL A 36 -5.62 0.30 0.65
CA VAL A 36 -4.80 0.92 1.69
C VAL A 36 -5.40 2.24 2.13
N ALA A 37 -5.23 2.57 3.40
CA ALA A 37 -5.61 3.85 3.98
C ALA A 37 -4.35 4.60 4.43
N GLY A 38 -4.25 5.86 4.03
CA GLY A 38 -3.20 6.77 4.47
C GLY A 38 -3.34 7.11 5.95
N ARG A 39 -2.22 7.10 6.66
CA ARG A 39 -2.10 7.62 8.01
C ARG A 39 -1.63 9.07 7.96
N GLU A 40 -1.71 9.77 9.08
CA GLU A 40 -1.20 11.13 9.16
C GLU A 40 0.29 11.20 8.80
N ILE A 41 1.11 10.29 9.34
CA ILE A 41 2.51 10.11 8.95
C ILE A 41 2.70 8.69 8.43
N ASN A 42 3.22 8.54 7.23
CA ASN A 42 3.39 7.26 6.55
C ASN A 42 4.82 6.73 6.65
N LEU A 43 5.46 6.97 7.81
CA LEU A 43 6.82 6.58 8.12
C LEU A 43 6.88 5.78 9.42
N PHE A 44 7.94 4.98 9.53
CA PHE A 44 8.36 4.28 10.74
C PHE A 44 9.72 4.79 11.18
N TRP A 45 9.95 4.83 12.47
CA TRP A 45 11.27 4.95 13.07
C TRP A 45 11.88 3.56 13.23
N MET A 46 13.16 3.40 12.87
CA MET A 46 13.89 2.14 12.96
C MET A 46 15.21 2.33 13.71
N ARG A 47 15.53 1.37 14.54
CA ARG A 47 16.83 1.12 15.19
C ARG A 47 17.07 -0.38 15.24
N ASP A 48 18.24 -0.82 15.69
CA ASP A 48 18.56 -2.23 15.81
C ASP A 48 17.51 -2.99 16.64
N GLY A 49 16.81 -3.92 15.98
CA GLY A 49 15.73 -4.70 16.60
C GLY A 49 14.43 -3.95 16.90
N TYR A 50 14.35 -2.66 16.58
CA TYR A 50 13.17 -1.84 16.83
C TYR A 50 12.61 -1.22 15.55
N ARG A 51 11.29 -1.26 15.40
CA ARG A 51 10.58 -0.58 14.31
C ARG A 51 9.16 -0.24 14.73
N ASP A 52 8.86 1.04 14.95
CA ASP A 52 7.51 1.49 15.24
C ASP A 52 7.13 2.75 14.44
N ARG A 53 5.82 3.01 14.39
CA ARG A 53 5.25 4.09 13.58
C ARG A 53 5.55 5.44 14.17
N ILE A 54 5.89 6.40 13.31
CA ILE A 54 5.92 7.80 13.70
C ILE A 54 4.49 8.34 13.72
N VAL A 55 4.13 9.00 14.81
CA VAL A 55 2.85 9.69 15.00
C VAL A 55 3.12 11.16 15.35
N LYS A 56 2.22 12.05 14.92
CA LYS A 56 2.28 13.46 15.29
C LYS A 56 1.75 13.65 16.70
N THR A 57 2.34 14.58 17.43
CA THR A 57 1.91 14.99 18.77
C THR A 57 1.67 16.50 18.79
N VAL A 58 1.22 17.05 19.91
CA VAL A 58 1.02 18.51 20.06
C VAL A 58 2.35 19.25 19.89
N ASP A 59 3.42 18.71 20.47
CA ASP A 59 4.73 19.37 20.56
C ASP A 59 5.76 18.85 19.52
N GLY A 60 5.34 17.93 18.61
CA GLY A 60 6.27 17.36 17.63
C GLY A 60 5.86 15.96 17.15
N PHE A 61 6.71 14.96 17.41
CA PHE A 61 6.52 13.59 16.94
C PHE A 61 6.87 12.58 18.04
N ALA A 62 6.30 11.38 17.94
CA ALA A 62 6.65 10.25 18.79
C ALA A 62 6.53 8.94 18.00
N THR A 63 7.08 7.85 18.54
CA THR A 63 6.66 6.51 18.14
C THR A 63 5.29 6.18 18.72
N ALA A 64 4.56 5.26 18.12
CA ALA A 64 3.19 4.95 18.55
C ALA A 64 3.14 4.36 19.96
N ASP A 65 4.17 3.62 20.36
CA ASP A 65 4.38 3.09 21.73
C ASP A 65 4.92 4.14 22.73
N ARG A 66 5.27 5.35 22.25
CA ARG A 66 5.85 6.45 23.05
C ARG A 66 7.25 6.20 23.61
N GLU A 67 7.97 5.20 23.11
CA GLU A 67 9.36 4.95 23.54
C GLU A 67 10.30 6.09 23.12
N TYR A 68 10.06 6.66 21.92
CA TYR A 68 10.82 7.82 21.41
C TYR A 68 9.89 9.01 21.21
N GLN A 69 10.39 10.19 21.58
CA GLN A 69 9.67 11.46 21.40
C GLN A 69 10.66 12.54 20.95
N TRP A 70 10.22 13.41 20.05
CA TRP A 70 11.03 14.47 19.46
C TRP A 70 10.19 15.73 19.25
N ASP A 71 10.77 16.88 19.47
CA ASP A 71 10.25 18.12 18.93
C ASP A 71 10.47 18.17 17.40
N TYR A 72 9.89 19.19 16.77
CA TYR A 72 9.94 19.33 15.32
C TYR A 72 11.37 19.54 14.79
N GLU A 73 12.19 20.34 15.46
CA GLU A 73 13.56 20.65 15.03
C GLU A 73 14.48 19.45 15.15
N THR A 74 14.38 18.74 16.26
CA THR A 74 15.11 17.49 16.49
C THR A 74 14.75 16.44 15.43
N MET A 75 13.46 16.29 15.11
CA MET A 75 13.00 15.35 14.08
C MET A 75 13.60 15.68 12.71
N LEU A 76 13.58 16.94 12.28
CA LEU A 76 14.18 17.37 11.01
C LEU A 76 15.70 17.20 10.99
N SER A 77 16.36 17.46 12.12
CA SER A 77 17.79 17.21 12.26
C SER A 77 18.14 15.73 12.12
N LEU A 78 17.35 14.84 12.71
CA LEU A 78 17.50 13.39 12.59
C LEU A 78 17.28 12.90 11.15
N VAL A 79 16.31 13.44 10.41
CA VAL A 79 16.11 13.12 8.98
C VAL A 79 17.37 13.38 8.16
N LYS A 80 18.09 14.46 8.46
CA LYS A 80 19.35 14.82 7.76
C LYS A 80 20.54 13.99 8.22
N ALA A 81 20.65 13.78 9.54
CA ALA A 81 21.78 13.09 10.15
C ALA A 81 21.73 11.57 9.95
N SER A 82 20.55 10.97 10.08
CA SER A 82 20.34 9.53 10.08
C SER A 82 19.10 9.12 9.26
N PRO A 83 19.06 9.44 7.96
CA PRO A 83 17.89 9.14 7.10
C PRO A 83 17.57 7.63 7.01
N GLU A 84 18.55 6.77 7.26
CA GLU A 84 18.40 5.31 7.31
C GLU A 84 17.49 4.83 8.45
N CYS A 85 17.30 5.65 9.48
CA CYS A 85 16.38 5.36 10.58
C CYS A 85 14.89 5.58 10.21
N PHE A 86 14.61 6.12 9.04
CA PHE A 86 13.26 6.38 8.56
C PHE A 86 12.85 5.37 7.49
N SER A 87 11.88 4.53 7.82
CA SER A 87 11.37 3.52 6.89
C SER A 87 9.99 3.91 6.37
N PRO A 88 9.79 4.01 5.05
CA PRO A 88 8.47 4.27 4.49
C PRO A 88 7.54 3.06 4.70
N ASN A 89 6.25 3.35 4.87
CA ASN A 89 5.21 2.32 4.85
C ASN A 89 4.82 1.95 3.40
N VAL A 90 3.74 1.16 3.26
CA VAL A 90 3.23 0.69 1.95
C VAL A 90 2.88 1.84 0.99
N ILE A 91 2.57 3.04 1.49
CA ILE A 91 2.21 4.22 0.68
C ILE A 91 3.44 4.93 0.14
N LEU A 92 4.45 5.15 0.97
CA LEU A 92 5.66 5.87 0.58
C LEU A 92 6.77 4.96 0.04
N ARG A 93 6.70 3.64 0.30
CA ARG A 93 7.70 2.69 -0.21
C ARG A 93 7.80 2.70 -1.75
N PRO A 94 6.70 2.68 -2.52
CA PRO A 94 6.78 2.80 -3.97
C PRO A 94 7.42 4.10 -4.44
N LEU A 95 7.09 5.21 -3.80
CA LEU A 95 7.71 6.49 -4.10
C LEU A 95 9.23 6.48 -3.81
N TYR A 96 9.63 5.88 -2.69
CA TYR A 96 11.04 5.68 -2.34
C TYR A 96 11.76 4.84 -3.41
N GLN A 97 11.13 3.74 -3.83
CA GLN A 97 11.67 2.86 -4.86
C GLN A 97 11.93 3.62 -6.16
N GLU A 98 10.94 4.34 -6.67
CA GLU A 98 11.06 5.09 -7.93
C GLU A 98 12.02 6.28 -7.82
N GLY A 99 12.15 6.86 -6.64
CA GLY A 99 13.11 7.96 -6.40
C GLY A 99 14.57 7.51 -6.44
N ILE A 100 14.87 6.25 -6.13
CA ILE A 100 16.24 5.70 -6.11
C ILE A 100 16.54 4.75 -7.28
N LEU A 101 15.52 4.08 -7.82
CA LEU A 101 15.59 3.13 -8.93
C LEU A 101 14.42 3.39 -9.89
N PRO A 102 14.50 4.44 -10.72
CA PRO A 102 13.43 4.78 -11.64
C PRO A 102 13.14 3.63 -12.61
N ASN A 103 11.88 3.19 -12.68
CA ASN A 103 11.45 2.10 -13.54
C ASN A 103 10.52 2.62 -14.63
N ILE A 104 10.54 1.98 -15.81
CA ILE A 104 9.58 2.23 -16.88
C ILE A 104 8.24 1.58 -16.52
N ALA A 105 8.28 0.37 -15.94
CA ALA A 105 7.10 -0.38 -15.57
C ALA A 105 7.30 -1.14 -14.25
N TYR A 106 6.25 -1.22 -13.45
CA TYR A 106 6.16 -2.05 -12.25
C TYR A 106 5.20 -3.20 -12.50
N VAL A 107 5.71 -4.43 -12.41
CA VAL A 107 4.91 -5.65 -12.59
C VAL A 107 4.52 -6.19 -11.23
N GLY A 108 3.26 -6.04 -10.85
CA GLY A 108 2.75 -6.37 -9.51
C GLY A 108 1.69 -7.47 -9.52
N GLY A 109 1.50 -8.11 -8.36
CA GLY A 109 0.35 -8.98 -8.12
C GLY A 109 -0.96 -8.19 -8.01
N PRO A 110 -2.13 -8.86 -7.96
CA PRO A 110 -3.44 -8.19 -7.94
C PRO A 110 -3.61 -7.18 -6.80
N GLY A 111 -3.20 -7.55 -5.60
CA GLY A 111 -3.26 -6.67 -4.44
C GLY A 111 -2.32 -5.47 -4.57
N GLU A 112 -1.11 -5.69 -5.11
CA GLU A 112 -0.14 -4.62 -5.34
C GLU A 112 -0.64 -3.66 -6.41
N THR A 113 -1.05 -4.17 -7.57
CA THR A 113 -1.62 -3.35 -8.64
C THR A 113 -2.79 -2.51 -8.15
N SER A 114 -3.66 -3.09 -7.34
CA SER A 114 -4.82 -2.38 -6.79
C SER A 114 -4.44 -1.21 -5.89
N TYR A 115 -3.47 -1.36 -4.96
CA TYR A 115 -3.08 -0.21 -4.14
C TYR A 115 -2.16 0.77 -4.86
N TRP A 116 -1.39 0.34 -5.87
CA TRP A 116 -0.60 1.27 -6.67
C TRP A 116 -1.48 2.30 -7.39
N LEU A 117 -2.67 1.90 -7.87
CA LEU A 117 -3.63 2.83 -8.47
C LEU A 117 -4.07 3.94 -7.51
N GLN A 118 -4.05 3.69 -6.19
CA GLN A 118 -4.35 4.72 -5.20
C GLN A 118 -3.20 5.73 -5.02
N LEU A 119 -1.98 5.40 -5.48
CA LEU A 119 -0.78 6.21 -5.23
C LEU A 119 -0.52 7.30 -6.26
N LYS A 120 -1.31 7.40 -7.33
CA LYS A 120 -1.10 8.40 -8.40
C LYS A 120 -0.89 9.81 -7.85
N GLY A 121 -1.77 10.29 -6.97
CA GLY A 121 -1.64 11.61 -6.36
C GLY A 121 -0.43 11.76 -5.44
N VAL A 122 0.06 10.66 -4.83
CA VAL A 122 1.30 10.69 -4.02
C VAL A 122 2.50 10.94 -4.93
N PHE A 123 2.58 10.26 -6.08
CA PHE A 123 3.62 10.48 -7.10
C PHE A 123 3.57 11.91 -7.67
N ASP A 124 2.38 12.39 -8.04
CA ASP A 124 2.19 13.73 -8.54
C ASP A 124 2.61 14.79 -7.52
N SER A 125 2.20 14.63 -6.27
CA SER A 125 2.57 15.53 -5.18
C SER A 125 4.08 15.57 -4.91
N ALA A 126 4.78 14.49 -5.21
CA ALA A 126 6.23 14.38 -5.05
C ALA A 126 7.00 14.78 -6.32
N SER A 127 6.31 15.05 -7.44
CA SER A 127 6.93 15.31 -8.75
C SER A 127 7.85 14.18 -9.20
N ILE A 128 7.51 12.93 -8.85
CA ILE A 128 8.19 11.72 -9.34
C ILE A 128 7.27 11.06 -10.38
N PRO A 129 7.75 10.71 -11.57
CA PRO A 129 6.98 9.98 -12.56
C PRO A 129 6.53 8.62 -12.00
N MET A 130 5.23 8.34 -12.10
CA MET A 130 4.72 7.02 -11.75
C MET A 130 4.98 6.05 -12.89
N PRO A 131 5.58 4.87 -12.64
CA PRO A 131 5.80 3.89 -13.69
C PRO A 131 4.49 3.30 -14.19
N LEU A 132 4.53 2.69 -15.37
CA LEU A 132 3.40 1.91 -15.88
C LEU A 132 3.15 0.71 -14.96
N VAL A 133 1.95 0.60 -14.41
CA VAL A 133 1.61 -0.52 -13.52
C VAL A 133 0.99 -1.65 -14.32
N LEU A 134 1.64 -2.79 -14.34
CA LEU A 134 1.23 -4.00 -15.06
C LEU A 134 0.86 -5.12 -14.09
N LEU A 135 -0.23 -5.81 -14.39
CA LEU A 135 -0.59 -7.01 -13.65
C LEU A 135 0.26 -8.19 -14.14
N ARG A 136 0.95 -8.87 -13.22
CA ARG A 136 1.68 -10.10 -13.54
C ARG A 136 0.71 -11.23 -13.87
N ASP A 137 1.19 -12.19 -14.65
CA ASP A 137 0.45 -13.42 -14.91
C ASP A 137 0.18 -14.19 -13.61
N MET A 138 -0.98 -14.82 -13.56
CA MET A 138 -1.43 -15.61 -12.43
C MET A 138 -1.71 -17.04 -12.85
N PHE A 139 -1.26 -17.98 -12.04
CA PHE A 139 -1.48 -19.41 -12.28
C PHE A 139 -2.19 -20.02 -11.08
N SER A 140 -3.20 -20.85 -11.36
CA SER A 140 -3.87 -21.66 -10.35
C SER A 140 -3.49 -23.12 -10.54
N LEU A 141 -2.90 -23.73 -9.52
CA LEU A 141 -2.60 -25.16 -9.50
C LEU A 141 -3.72 -25.91 -8.79
N MET A 142 -4.30 -26.88 -9.46
CA MET A 142 -5.34 -27.74 -8.90
C MET A 142 -4.95 -29.22 -9.02
N ASN A 143 -5.14 -29.95 -7.94
CA ASN A 143 -4.96 -31.39 -7.98
C ASN A 143 -6.13 -32.10 -8.70
N PRO A 144 -5.93 -33.32 -9.24
CA PRO A 144 -6.97 -34.05 -9.98
C PRO A 144 -8.27 -34.28 -9.21
N LEU A 145 -8.19 -34.46 -7.88
CA LEU A 145 -9.38 -34.65 -7.05
C LEU A 145 -10.22 -33.38 -6.96
N SER A 146 -9.60 -32.22 -6.85
CA SER A 146 -10.30 -30.93 -6.86
C SER A 146 -10.94 -30.65 -8.21
N ILE A 147 -10.30 -30.99 -9.31
CA ILE A 147 -10.87 -30.88 -10.67
C ILE A 147 -12.11 -31.77 -10.77
N LYS A 148 -12.00 -33.04 -10.38
CA LYS A 148 -13.13 -33.98 -10.40
C LYS A 148 -14.32 -33.49 -9.57
N LYS A 149 -14.06 -32.96 -8.36
CA LYS A 149 -15.11 -32.37 -7.51
C LYS A 149 -15.76 -31.15 -8.13
N LYS A 150 -14.97 -30.26 -8.73
CA LYS A 150 -15.47 -29.10 -9.48
C LYS A 150 -16.45 -29.53 -10.56
N ASP A 151 -16.07 -30.52 -11.37
CA ASP A 151 -16.87 -31.02 -12.47
C ASP A 151 -18.17 -31.69 -11.97
N GLN A 152 -18.09 -32.50 -10.91
CA GLN A 152 -19.27 -33.12 -10.26
C GLN A 152 -20.27 -32.10 -9.70
N LEU A 153 -19.78 -30.94 -9.27
CA LEU A 153 -20.62 -29.84 -8.78
C LEU A 153 -21.14 -28.93 -9.87
N GLY A 154 -20.74 -29.12 -11.12
CA GLY A 154 -21.12 -28.26 -12.26
C GLY A 154 -20.52 -26.84 -12.15
N ILE A 155 -19.38 -26.70 -11.49
CA ILE A 155 -18.70 -25.43 -11.28
C ILE A 155 -17.78 -25.15 -12.48
N ASN A 156 -17.93 -23.98 -13.11
CA ASN A 156 -17.01 -23.50 -14.14
C ASN A 156 -15.74 -22.89 -13.51
N TRP A 157 -14.67 -22.77 -14.30
CA TRP A 157 -13.42 -22.17 -13.83
C TRP A 157 -13.60 -20.75 -13.30
N ILE A 158 -14.40 -19.94 -13.97
CA ILE A 158 -14.67 -18.55 -13.56
C ILE A 158 -15.41 -18.47 -12.22
N ASP A 159 -16.19 -19.48 -11.86
CA ASP A 159 -16.94 -19.53 -10.61
C ASP A 159 -16.02 -19.63 -9.38
N LEU A 160 -14.82 -20.18 -9.56
CA LEU A 160 -13.82 -20.33 -8.49
C LEU A 160 -13.26 -18.97 -8.02
N TYR A 161 -13.43 -17.92 -8.81
CA TYR A 161 -12.99 -16.55 -8.46
C TYR A 161 -14.11 -15.74 -7.81
N GLN A 162 -15.30 -16.30 -7.65
CA GLN A 162 -16.41 -15.64 -6.95
C GLN A 162 -16.25 -15.73 -5.42
N ASN A 163 -17.02 -14.91 -4.70
CA ASN A 163 -17.09 -15.01 -3.25
C ASN A 163 -17.61 -16.40 -2.84
N LYS A 164 -16.94 -17.04 -1.90
CA LYS A 164 -17.28 -18.40 -1.43
C LYS A 164 -18.76 -18.53 -1.02
N TYR A 165 -19.28 -17.54 -0.28
CA TYR A 165 -20.67 -17.59 0.19
C TYR A 165 -21.68 -17.49 -0.95
N ASP A 166 -21.42 -16.67 -1.95
CA ASP A 166 -22.30 -16.53 -3.11
C ASP A 166 -22.29 -17.78 -3.99
N LEU A 167 -21.09 -18.37 -4.17
CA LEU A 167 -20.96 -19.65 -4.87
C LEU A 167 -21.75 -20.77 -4.16
N VAL A 168 -21.59 -20.89 -2.83
CA VAL A 168 -22.32 -21.91 -2.03
C VAL A 168 -23.83 -21.68 -2.10
N LYS A 169 -24.33 -20.45 -1.95
CA LYS A 169 -25.75 -20.13 -2.09
C LYS A 169 -26.29 -20.51 -3.47
N ARG A 170 -25.53 -20.25 -4.54
CA ARG A 170 -25.92 -20.64 -5.91
C ARG A 170 -26.00 -22.16 -6.04
N LEU A 171 -25.00 -22.90 -5.56
CA LEU A 171 -24.98 -24.36 -5.62
C LEU A 171 -26.14 -25.00 -4.85
N ILE A 172 -26.51 -24.47 -3.69
CA ILE A 172 -27.67 -24.95 -2.93
C ILE A 172 -28.95 -24.73 -3.73
N ARG A 173 -29.15 -23.57 -4.36
CA ARG A 173 -30.32 -23.27 -5.18
C ARG A 173 -30.43 -24.13 -6.45
N MET A 174 -29.29 -24.59 -6.97
CA MET A 174 -29.29 -25.45 -8.18
C MET A 174 -29.59 -26.91 -7.87
N LYS A 175 -29.49 -27.35 -6.62
CA LYS A 175 -29.66 -28.74 -6.17
C LYS A 175 -30.97 -28.98 -5.38
N GLY A 176 -31.68 -27.93 -4.98
CA GLY A 176 -33.01 -27.98 -4.36
C GLY A 176 -34.10 -27.68 -5.37
#